data_712ff559ca820f22fbb90563e3209f4f
#
_entry.id   712ff559ca820f22fbb90563e3209f4f
#
_cell.length_a   1.000
_cell.length_b   1.000
_cell.length_c   1.000
_cell.angle_alpha   90.00
_cell.angle_beta   90.00
_cell.angle_gamma   90.00
#
_symmetry.space_group_name_H-M   'P 1'
#
loop_
_entity.id
_entity.type
_entity.pdbx_description
1 polymer ?
#
loop_
_entity_poly.entity_id
_entity_poly.type
_entity_poly.pdbx_seq_one_letter_code
_entity_poly.pdbx_strand_id
1 'polypeptide(L)'
;MPSPFYIALGGLSYPVVRFLFRLRWKGAEHLPKEGGFVLAANHTSNFDPWPLALPLFPRRYLRFMGKSELFNPVLGPIIRAGGAFPVRRGEGDTDAIRVAKELVGRGQIVVMFPEGTRRVKGLRKKHEARPHSGAARIALEAGVPLIPAAIRGTDRIARLGPLRVAYGPPIPLADLQDGDLKEGAQTATDRLMAEIAR
;
A
#
# COMPACT_ATOMS: atom_id res chain seq x y z
N MET A 1 -2.31 -14.27 10.94
CA MET A 1 -1.27 -15.01 10.19
C MET A 1 -1.62 -14.98 8.70
N PRO A 2 -0.64 -15.04 7.78
CA PRO A 2 -0.92 -15.22 6.36
C PRO A 2 -1.67 -16.53 6.10
N SER A 3 -2.57 -16.55 5.11
CA SER A 3 -3.25 -17.76 4.73
C SER A 3 -2.30 -18.76 4.06
N PRO A 4 -2.54 -20.08 4.12
CA PRO A 4 -1.75 -21.07 3.37
C PRO A 4 -1.69 -20.75 1.87
N PHE A 5 -2.78 -20.24 1.31
CA PHE A 5 -2.83 -19.78 -0.08
C PHE A 5 -1.88 -18.59 -0.35
N TYR A 6 -1.81 -17.62 0.57
CA TYR A 6 -0.88 -16.50 0.44
C TYR A 6 0.58 -16.97 0.44
N ILE A 7 0.90 -17.92 1.33
CA ILE A 7 2.24 -18.52 1.40
C ILE A 7 2.57 -19.28 0.11
N ALA A 8 1.64 -20.12 -0.37
CA ALA A 8 1.84 -20.87 -1.61
C ALA A 8 1.99 -19.92 -2.82
N LEU A 9 1.10 -18.93 -2.96
CA LEU A 9 1.15 -17.97 -4.05
C LEU A 9 2.44 -17.13 -4.01
N GLY A 10 2.82 -16.65 -2.82
CA GLY A 10 4.05 -15.90 -2.61
C GLY A 10 5.29 -16.74 -2.94
N GLY A 11 5.37 -17.96 -2.43
CA GLY A 11 6.49 -18.87 -2.69
C GLY A 11 6.63 -19.24 -4.17
N LEU A 12 5.53 -19.57 -4.85
CA LEU A 12 5.52 -19.88 -6.28
C LEU A 12 5.87 -18.68 -7.14
N SER A 13 5.36 -17.50 -6.78
CA SER A 13 5.60 -16.28 -7.55
C SER A 13 6.95 -15.63 -7.25
N TYR A 14 7.56 -15.90 -6.10
CA TYR A 14 8.82 -15.27 -5.70
C TYR A 14 9.93 -15.44 -6.75
N PRO A 15 10.26 -16.66 -7.23
CA PRO A 15 11.31 -16.80 -8.25
C PRO A 15 10.95 -16.09 -9.55
N VAL A 16 9.68 -16.10 -9.96
CA VAL A 16 9.22 -15.41 -11.17
C VAL A 16 9.47 -13.90 -11.05
N VAL A 17 9.01 -13.30 -9.97
CA VAL A 17 9.15 -11.83 -9.80
C VAL A 17 10.60 -11.45 -9.52
N ARG A 18 11.32 -12.26 -8.76
CA ARG A 18 12.72 -11.99 -8.40
C ARG A 18 13.66 -12.10 -9.58
N PHE A 19 13.51 -13.13 -10.41
CA PHE A 19 14.44 -13.46 -11.48
C PHE A 19 13.94 -13.02 -12.86
N LEU A 20 12.72 -13.42 -13.27
CA LEU A 20 12.16 -13.07 -14.58
C LEU A 20 11.91 -11.56 -14.71
N PHE A 21 11.23 -10.97 -13.70
CA PHE A 21 11.02 -9.51 -13.65
C PHE A 21 12.19 -8.76 -13.01
N ARG A 22 13.27 -9.43 -12.66
CA ARG A 22 14.48 -8.82 -12.10
C ARG A 22 14.18 -7.81 -10.99
N LEU A 23 13.24 -8.19 -10.08
CA LEU A 23 12.85 -7.33 -8.96
C LEU A 23 14.06 -6.98 -8.10
N ARG A 24 14.28 -5.69 -7.89
CA ARG A 24 15.23 -5.17 -6.91
C ARG A 24 14.52 -4.22 -5.97
N TRP A 25 14.94 -4.24 -4.72
CA TRP A 25 14.43 -3.32 -3.71
C TRP A 25 15.57 -2.72 -2.90
N LYS A 26 15.29 -1.57 -2.29
CA LYS A 26 16.17 -0.88 -1.34
C LYS A 26 15.35 -0.32 -0.19
N GLY A 27 16.00 -0.01 0.94
CA GLY A 27 15.35 0.61 2.10
C GLY A 27 14.48 -0.36 2.91
N ALA A 28 14.60 -1.68 2.73
CA ALA A 28 13.82 -2.66 3.50
C ALA A 28 14.14 -2.61 5.00
N GLU A 29 15.27 -2.06 5.37
CA GLU A 29 15.68 -1.78 6.75
C GLU A 29 14.81 -0.74 7.45
N HIS A 30 14.11 0.12 6.71
CA HIS A 30 13.14 1.08 7.24
C HIS A 30 11.82 0.45 7.66
N LEU A 31 11.55 -0.79 7.21
CA LEU A 31 10.29 -1.46 7.51
C LEU A 31 10.28 -1.99 8.94
N PRO A 32 9.28 -1.66 9.77
CA PRO A 32 9.16 -2.20 11.10
C PRO A 32 9.12 -3.73 11.09
N LYS A 33 9.97 -4.35 11.90
CA LYS A 33 10.04 -5.83 12.00
C LYS A 33 8.80 -6.41 12.67
N GLU A 34 8.20 -5.66 13.60
CA GLU A 34 7.04 -6.03 14.40
C GLU A 34 6.00 -4.90 14.38
N GLY A 35 4.81 -5.17 14.93
CA GLY A 35 3.71 -4.20 14.95
C GLY A 35 3.08 -3.95 13.59
N GLY A 36 1.98 -3.22 13.56
CA GLY A 36 1.32 -2.76 12.35
C GLY A 36 1.91 -1.44 11.86
N PHE A 37 1.74 -1.18 10.57
CA PHE A 37 2.07 0.12 9.97
C PHE A 37 1.28 0.36 8.69
N VAL A 38 1.23 1.60 8.26
CA VAL A 38 0.67 1.97 6.95
C VAL A 38 1.82 2.10 5.96
N LEU A 39 1.74 1.34 4.87
CA LEU A 39 2.66 1.43 3.73
C LEU A 39 1.99 2.20 2.61
N ALA A 40 2.46 3.39 2.30
CA ALA A 40 1.85 4.24 1.27
C ALA A 40 2.76 4.35 0.05
N ALA A 41 2.22 4.06 -1.14
CA ALA A 41 3.00 4.00 -2.37
C ALA A 41 2.30 4.72 -3.53
N ASN A 42 3.07 5.07 -4.57
CA ASN A 42 2.51 5.48 -5.85
C ASN A 42 1.76 4.33 -6.52
N HIS A 43 0.78 4.63 -7.39
CA HIS A 43 -0.09 3.64 -8.02
C HIS A 43 -0.04 3.72 -9.55
N THR A 44 0.56 2.71 -10.18
CA THR A 44 0.75 2.64 -11.62
C THR A 44 0.07 1.44 -12.26
N SER A 45 -0.16 0.36 -11.48
CA SER A 45 -0.71 -0.90 -11.98
C SER A 45 -1.49 -1.67 -10.90
N ASN A 46 -2.41 -2.56 -11.32
CA ASN A 46 -3.04 -3.52 -10.41
C ASN A 46 -2.04 -4.50 -9.78
N PHE A 47 -0.86 -4.62 -10.36
CA PHE A 47 0.20 -5.50 -9.87
C PHE A 47 1.09 -4.85 -8.80
N ASP A 48 0.90 -3.56 -8.47
CA ASP A 48 1.74 -2.85 -7.50
C ASP A 48 1.82 -3.53 -6.13
N PRO A 49 0.75 -4.11 -5.55
CA PRO A 49 0.83 -4.79 -4.27
C PRO A 49 1.80 -5.99 -4.27
N TRP A 50 2.00 -6.62 -5.43
CA TRP A 50 2.80 -7.83 -5.54
C TRP A 50 4.30 -7.60 -5.28
N PRO A 51 5.01 -6.72 -6.03
CA PRO A 51 6.41 -6.43 -5.75
C PRO A 51 6.61 -5.76 -4.37
N LEU A 52 5.61 -5.04 -3.83
CA LEU A 52 5.67 -4.50 -2.47
C LEU A 52 5.66 -5.59 -1.39
N ALA A 53 4.95 -6.71 -1.64
CA ALA A 53 4.83 -7.78 -0.66
C ALA A 53 6.08 -8.67 -0.56
N LEU A 54 6.79 -8.87 -1.66
CA LEU A 54 7.85 -9.89 -1.75
C LEU A 54 9.04 -9.66 -0.80
N PRO A 55 9.54 -8.44 -0.57
CA PRO A 55 10.59 -8.20 0.41
C PRO A 55 10.18 -8.51 1.85
N LEU A 56 8.88 -8.54 2.13
CA LEU A 56 8.29 -8.84 3.44
C LEU A 56 7.88 -10.32 3.59
N PHE A 57 7.78 -11.02 2.47
CA PHE A 57 7.41 -12.44 2.43
C PHE A 57 8.53 -13.35 3.00
N PRO A 58 8.22 -14.41 3.70
CA PRO A 58 6.88 -14.88 4.14
C PRO A 58 6.45 -14.32 5.51
N ARG A 59 7.29 -13.50 6.16
CA ARG A 59 7.16 -13.11 7.57
C ARG A 59 6.01 -12.16 7.84
N ARG A 60 5.69 -11.29 6.88
CA ARG A 60 4.72 -10.20 7.06
C ARG A 60 3.61 -10.30 6.01
N TYR A 61 2.40 -9.94 6.42
CA TYR A 61 1.21 -10.04 5.58
C TYR A 61 0.71 -8.65 5.19
N LEU A 62 0.74 -8.35 3.90
CA LEU A 62 0.19 -7.12 3.37
C LEU A 62 -1.32 -7.22 3.19
N ARG A 63 -2.01 -6.16 3.63
CA ARG A 63 -3.43 -5.97 3.43
C ARG A 63 -3.64 -4.76 2.54
N PHE A 64 -4.48 -4.89 1.52
CA PHE A 64 -4.78 -3.81 0.61
C PHE A 64 -6.26 -3.68 0.32
N MET A 65 -6.69 -2.43 0.09
CA MET A 65 -8.08 -2.13 -0.18
C MET A 65 -8.45 -2.54 -1.61
N GLY A 66 -9.50 -3.35 -1.75
CA GLY A 66 -10.08 -3.70 -3.04
C GLY A 66 -11.50 -3.14 -3.16
N LYS A 67 -11.91 -2.76 -4.38
CA LYS A 67 -13.31 -2.37 -4.63
C LYS A 67 -14.24 -3.51 -4.26
N SER A 68 -15.35 -3.21 -3.55
CA SER A 68 -16.34 -4.20 -3.11
C SER A 68 -16.87 -5.09 -4.24
N GLU A 69 -16.99 -4.54 -5.46
CA GLU A 69 -17.49 -5.25 -6.64
C GLU A 69 -16.55 -6.39 -7.09
N LEU A 70 -15.27 -6.33 -6.73
CA LEU A 70 -14.32 -7.41 -7.00
C LEU A 70 -14.51 -8.64 -6.11
N PHE A 71 -15.24 -8.48 -5.00
CA PHE A 71 -15.46 -9.56 -4.02
C PHE A 71 -16.70 -10.40 -4.33
N ASN A 72 -16.95 -10.66 -5.61
CA ASN A 72 -17.98 -11.59 -6.07
C ASN A 72 -17.66 -13.04 -5.64
N PRO A 73 -18.60 -14.01 -5.74
CA PRO A 73 -18.40 -15.37 -5.26
C PRO A 73 -17.20 -16.11 -5.88
N VAL A 74 -16.80 -15.76 -7.10
CA VAL A 74 -15.70 -16.44 -7.82
C VAL A 74 -14.35 -15.82 -7.45
N LEU A 75 -14.21 -14.50 -7.60
CA LEU A 75 -12.94 -13.80 -7.42
C LEU A 75 -12.69 -13.42 -5.95
N GLY A 76 -13.76 -13.18 -5.19
CA GLY A 76 -13.69 -12.73 -3.80
C GLY A 76 -12.82 -13.61 -2.90
N PRO A 77 -12.99 -14.93 -2.86
CA PRO A 77 -12.15 -15.82 -2.05
C PRO A 77 -10.66 -15.70 -2.40
N ILE A 78 -10.32 -15.63 -3.68
CA ILE A 78 -8.93 -15.55 -4.18
C ILE A 78 -8.26 -14.26 -3.72
N ILE A 79 -8.91 -13.11 -3.96
CA ILE A 79 -8.33 -11.81 -3.61
C ILE A 79 -8.28 -11.57 -2.09
N ARG A 80 -9.25 -12.11 -1.33
CA ARG A 80 -9.18 -12.11 0.15
C ARG A 80 -8.00 -12.93 0.64
N ALA A 81 -7.81 -14.12 0.09
CA ALA A 81 -6.68 -14.98 0.42
C ALA A 81 -5.34 -14.33 0.06
N GLY A 82 -5.31 -13.52 -1.01
CA GLY A 82 -4.17 -12.67 -1.39
C GLY A 82 -3.94 -11.45 -0.50
N GLY A 83 -4.81 -11.16 0.47
CA GLY A 83 -4.65 -10.05 1.41
C GLY A 83 -5.58 -8.87 1.20
N ALA A 84 -6.42 -8.87 0.15
CA ALA A 84 -7.36 -7.79 -0.08
C ALA A 84 -8.50 -7.80 0.95
N PHE A 85 -9.00 -6.60 1.28
CA PHE A 85 -10.25 -6.42 2.01
C PHE A 85 -11.17 -5.44 1.26
N PRO A 86 -12.51 -5.69 1.30
CA PRO A 86 -13.46 -4.89 0.54
C PRO A 86 -13.64 -3.50 1.14
N VAL A 87 -13.73 -2.49 0.28
CA VAL A 87 -14.15 -1.13 0.64
C VAL A 87 -15.17 -0.62 -0.35
N ARG A 88 -16.22 0.03 0.15
CA ARG A 88 -17.21 0.74 -0.66
C ARG A 88 -16.69 2.15 -0.91
N ARG A 89 -16.42 2.48 -2.16
CA ARG A 89 -16.01 3.83 -2.54
C ARG A 89 -17.23 4.72 -2.68
N GLY A 90 -17.21 5.90 -2.08
CA GLY A 90 -18.26 6.91 -2.24
C GLY A 90 -19.24 7.06 -1.08
N GLU A 91 -19.32 6.12 -0.14
CA GLU A 91 -20.17 6.23 1.08
C GLU A 91 -19.39 6.76 2.30
N GLY A 92 -18.46 7.71 2.08
CA GLY A 92 -17.56 8.20 3.12
C GLY A 92 -16.50 7.15 3.49
N ASP A 93 -15.24 7.52 3.45
CA ASP A 93 -14.08 6.64 3.72
C ASP A 93 -14.04 6.07 5.16
N THR A 94 -15.08 6.33 5.97
CA THR A 94 -15.12 6.04 7.42
C THR A 94 -14.99 4.54 7.72
N ASP A 95 -15.71 3.68 6.99
CA ASP A 95 -15.65 2.23 7.20
C ASP A 95 -14.32 1.66 6.74
N ALA A 96 -13.78 2.14 5.63
CA ALA A 96 -12.48 1.74 5.13
C ALA A 96 -11.35 2.11 6.11
N ILE A 97 -11.41 3.32 6.66
CA ILE A 97 -10.47 3.81 7.68
C ILE A 97 -10.60 2.98 8.96
N ARG A 98 -11.82 2.71 9.43
CA ARG A 98 -12.06 1.89 10.61
C ARG A 98 -11.45 0.49 10.47
N VAL A 99 -11.75 -0.21 9.36
CA VAL A 99 -11.19 -1.54 9.09
C VAL A 99 -9.66 -1.50 8.99
N ALA A 100 -9.10 -0.49 8.33
CA ALA A 100 -7.66 -0.33 8.22
C ALA A 100 -6.99 -0.14 9.59
N LYS A 101 -7.59 0.69 10.48
CA LYS A 101 -7.12 0.89 11.87
C LYS A 101 -7.16 -0.41 12.66
N GLU A 102 -8.23 -1.18 12.56
CA GLU A 102 -8.31 -2.51 13.20
C GLU A 102 -7.19 -3.45 12.71
N LEU A 103 -6.91 -3.44 11.41
CA LEU A 103 -5.86 -4.29 10.82
C LEU A 103 -4.47 -3.88 11.31
N VAL A 104 -4.13 -2.60 11.32
CA VAL A 104 -2.83 -2.15 11.83
C VAL A 104 -2.71 -2.34 13.34
N GLY A 105 -3.79 -2.16 14.10
CA GLY A 105 -3.85 -2.47 15.53
C GLY A 105 -3.61 -3.96 15.85
N ARG A 106 -3.93 -4.84 14.91
CA ARG A 106 -3.61 -6.28 14.98
C ARG A 106 -2.20 -6.62 14.45
N GLY A 107 -1.34 -5.65 14.28
CA GLY A 107 0.03 -5.84 13.80
C GLY A 107 0.15 -6.13 12.30
N GLN A 108 -0.90 -5.90 11.49
CA GLN A 108 -0.85 -6.12 10.05
C GLN A 108 -0.38 -4.86 9.31
N ILE A 109 0.08 -5.04 8.07
CA ILE A 109 0.51 -3.94 7.21
C ILE A 109 -0.62 -3.58 6.27
N VAL A 110 -1.07 -2.33 6.31
CA VAL A 110 -2.09 -1.83 5.38
C VAL A 110 -1.42 -1.02 4.28
N VAL A 111 -1.61 -1.46 3.02
CA VAL A 111 -1.09 -0.76 1.85
C VAL A 111 -2.14 0.23 1.34
N MET A 112 -1.71 1.47 1.15
CA MET A 112 -2.52 2.57 0.63
C MET A 112 -1.86 3.19 -0.60
N PHE A 113 -2.69 3.72 -1.49
CA PHE A 113 -2.26 4.47 -2.66
C PHE A 113 -2.87 5.88 -2.60
N PRO A 114 -2.15 6.87 -2.06
CA PRO A 114 -2.70 8.21 -1.82
C PRO A 114 -3.19 8.93 -3.10
N GLU A 115 -2.68 8.53 -4.27
CA GLU A 115 -3.14 9.08 -5.55
C GLU A 115 -4.60 8.69 -5.88
N GLY A 116 -5.18 7.74 -5.16
CA GLY A 116 -6.58 7.29 -5.27
C GLY A 116 -6.94 6.56 -6.57
N THR A 117 -6.31 6.92 -7.68
CA THR A 117 -6.50 6.31 -8.99
C THR A 117 -5.16 6.12 -9.68
N ARG A 118 -5.06 5.03 -10.47
CA ARG A 118 -3.85 4.72 -11.24
C ARG A 118 -3.53 5.83 -12.24
N ARG A 119 -2.25 6.15 -12.39
CA ARG A 119 -1.78 6.99 -13.49
C ARG A 119 -1.84 6.20 -14.79
N VAL A 120 -2.92 6.36 -15.56
CA VAL A 120 -3.04 5.76 -16.90
C VAL A 120 -2.35 6.69 -17.89
N LYS A 121 -1.36 6.17 -18.65
CA LYS A 121 -0.73 6.91 -19.74
C LYS A 121 -1.77 7.38 -20.77
N GLY A 122 -1.73 8.67 -21.08
CA GLY A 122 -2.59 9.26 -22.12
C GLY A 122 -3.82 10.03 -21.63
N LEU A 123 -4.25 9.86 -20.40
CA LEU A 123 -5.28 10.71 -19.81
C LEU A 123 -4.58 11.85 -19.05
N ARG A 124 -4.40 13.00 -19.69
CA ARG A 124 -4.10 14.25 -18.98
C ARG A 124 -5.28 14.51 -18.05
N LYS A 125 -5.11 14.26 -16.73
CA LYS A 125 -6.05 14.79 -15.75
C LYS A 125 -6.01 16.31 -15.86
N LYS A 126 -7.14 16.92 -16.16
CA LYS A 126 -7.33 18.37 -16.30
C LYS A 126 -7.07 19.11 -14.99
N HIS A 127 -7.01 18.40 -13.86
CA HIS A 127 -6.58 18.83 -12.55
C HIS A 127 -5.79 17.71 -11.88
N GLU A 128 -4.61 17.98 -11.35
CA GLU A 128 -3.93 17.11 -10.41
C GLU A 128 -4.82 17.04 -9.16
N ALA A 129 -5.55 15.93 -9.02
CA ALA A 129 -6.32 15.70 -7.81
C ALA A 129 -5.35 15.67 -6.62
N ARG A 130 -5.64 16.45 -5.57
CA ARG A 130 -4.87 16.40 -4.32
C ARG A 130 -4.80 14.96 -3.83
N PRO A 131 -3.64 14.50 -3.34
CA PRO A 131 -3.52 13.19 -2.74
C PRO A 131 -4.51 13.03 -1.58
N HIS A 132 -5.08 11.82 -1.45
CA HIS A 132 -5.99 11.50 -0.36
C HIS A 132 -5.23 11.35 0.95
N SER A 133 -5.67 11.99 2.00
CA SER A 133 -5.05 11.94 3.34
C SER A 133 -5.36 10.67 4.14
N GLY A 134 -6.10 9.71 3.58
CA GLY A 134 -6.53 8.50 4.28
C GLY A 134 -5.39 7.68 4.89
N ALA A 135 -4.26 7.55 4.20
CA ALA A 135 -3.08 6.84 4.71
C ALA A 135 -2.51 7.52 5.96
N ALA A 136 -2.31 8.83 5.89
CA ALA A 136 -1.80 9.63 7.00
C ALA A 136 -2.79 9.66 8.17
N ARG A 137 -4.08 9.79 7.88
CA ARG A 137 -5.14 9.77 8.89
C ARG A 137 -5.15 8.44 9.67
N ILE A 138 -5.08 7.29 8.97
CA ILE A 138 -5.00 5.98 9.62
C ILE A 138 -3.77 5.88 10.52
N ALA A 139 -2.61 6.34 10.04
CA ALA A 139 -1.37 6.28 10.81
C ALA A 139 -1.43 7.14 12.08
N LEU A 140 -1.94 8.38 11.98
CA LEU A 140 -2.11 9.29 13.11
C LEU A 140 -3.13 8.75 14.12
N GLU A 141 -4.33 8.36 13.67
CA GLU A 141 -5.39 7.87 14.58
C GLU A 141 -5.05 6.53 15.24
N ALA A 142 -4.26 5.67 14.59
CA ALA A 142 -3.85 4.39 15.14
C ALA A 142 -2.49 4.45 15.89
N GLY A 143 -1.78 5.57 15.86
CA GLY A 143 -0.47 5.71 16.48
C GLY A 143 0.59 4.76 15.89
N VAL A 144 0.52 4.49 14.57
CA VAL A 144 1.43 3.55 13.89
C VAL A 144 2.31 4.26 12.87
N PRO A 145 3.49 3.70 12.52
CA PRO A 145 4.36 4.27 11.50
C PRO A 145 3.66 4.41 10.14
N LEU A 146 3.95 5.53 9.45
CA LEU A 146 3.60 5.77 8.04
C LEU A 146 4.88 5.65 7.21
N ILE A 147 4.94 4.62 6.36
CA ILE A 147 6.13 4.30 5.57
C ILE A 147 5.89 4.66 4.11
N PRO A 148 6.70 5.54 3.49
CA PRO A 148 6.64 5.80 2.07
C PRO A 148 7.27 4.67 1.26
N ALA A 149 6.70 4.37 0.09
CA ALA A 149 7.31 3.48 -0.87
C ALA A 149 7.14 3.98 -2.31
N ALA A 150 8.10 3.69 -3.15
CA ALA A 150 8.05 3.98 -4.57
C ALA A 150 8.15 2.70 -5.39
N ILE A 151 7.28 2.56 -6.40
CA ILE A 151 7.25 1.40 -7.30
C ILE A 151 7.46 1.89 -8.72
N ARG A 152 8.27 1.14 -9.49
CA ARG A 152 8.51 1.40 -10.92
C ARG A 152 8.52 0.10 -11.72
N GLY A 153 7.97 0.15 -12.93
CA GLY A 153 8.03 -0.92 -13.93
C GLY A 153 6.77 -1.78 -14.01
N THR A 154 5.85 -1.71 -13.06
CA THR A 154 4.59 -2.47 -13.06
C THR A 154 3.61 -2.03 -14.15
N ASP A 155 3.71 -0.78 -14.63
CA ASP A 155 2.98 -0.25 -15.79
C ASP A 155 3.37 -0.94 -17.12
N ARG A 156 4.51 -1.59 -17.15
CA ARG A 156 5.07 -2.28 -18.31
C ARG A 156 5.37 -3.75 -18.05
N ILE A 157 4.58 -4.38 -17.19
CA ILE A 157 4.80 -5.77 -16.75
C ILE A 157 4.84 -6.76 -17.95
N ALA A 158 4.03 -6.54 -18.99
CA ALA A 158 4.04 -7.34 -20.21
C ALA A 158 5.38 -7.33 -20.98
N ARG A 159 6.23 -6.35 -20.72
CA ARG A 159 7.58 -6.27 -21.32
C ARG A 159 8.66 -7.01 -20.53
N LEU A 160 8.28 -7.74 -19.48
CA LEU A 160 9.20 -8.43 -18.56
C LEU A 160 10.34 -7.52 -18.06
N GLY A 161 10.06 -6.22 -17.99
CA GLY A 161 11.03 -5.19 -17.60
C GLY A 161 11.35 -5.23 -16.12
N PRO A 162 12.45 -4.59 -15.70
CA PRO A 162 12.85 -4.65 -14.32
C PRO A 162 11.86 -3.93 -13.41
N LEU A 163 11.45 -4.61 -12.35
CA LEU A 163 10.68 -4.02 -11.27
C LEU A 163 11.62 -3.41 -10.21
N ARG A 164 11.25 -2.28 -9.68
CA ARG A 164 11.99 -1.59 -8.62
C ARG A 164 11.03 -1.19 -7.51
N VAL A 165 11.45 -1.42 -6.28
CA VAL A 165 10.76 -0.96 -5.08
C VAL A 165 11.76 -0.23 -4.20
N ALA A 166 11.36 0.92 -3.67
CA ALA A 166 12.15 1.64 -2.67
C ALA A 166 11.24 1.92 -1.47
N TYR A 167 11.72 1.65 -0.26
CA TYR A 167 11.07 2.02 0.99
C TYR A 167 11.85 3.16 1.62
N GLY A 168 11.17 4.26 1.94
CA GLY A 168 11.77 5.39 2.65
C GLY A 168 11.69 5.25 4.17
N PRO A 169 12.34 6.14 4.90
CA PRO A 169 12.21 6.21 6.36
C PRO A 169 10.77 6.54 6.77
N PRO A 170 10.36 6.16 7.99
CA PRO A 170 9.06 6.55 8.53
C PRO A 170 8.86 8.06 8.47
N ILE A 171 7.68 8.49 8.04
CA ILE A 171 7.31 9.90 8.03
C ILE A 171 7.19 10.39 9.48
N PRO A 172 7.84 11.51 9.87
CA PRO A 172 7.68 12.10 11.19
C PRO A 172 6.22 12.54 11.41
N LEU A 173 5.59 12.03 12.49
CA LEU A 173 4.20 12.29 12.87
C LEU A 173 4.07 12.84 14.28
N ALA A 174 5.13 12.85 15.09
CA ALA A 174 5.06 13.21 16.50
C ALA A 174 4.56 14.65 16.73
N ASP A 175 4.95 15.56 15.87
CA ASP A 175 4.55 16.97 15.90
C ASP A 175 3.12 17.24 15.42
N LEU A 176 2.41 16.21 14.95
CA LEU A 176 1.07 16.31 14.38
C LEU A 176 0.00 15.61 15.23
N GLN A 177 0.37 15.05 16.39
CA GLN A 177 -0.55 14.25 17.21
C GLN A 177 -1.49 15.11 18.07
N ASP A 178 -1.02 16.28 18.51
CA ASP A 178 -1.76 17.14 19.45
C ASP A 178 -2.59 18.23 18.78
N GLY A 179 -2.60 18.28 17.44
CA GLY A 179 -3.28 19.30 16.65
C GLY A 179 -4.61 18.86 16.04
N ASP A 180 -5.15 19.68 15.14
CA ASP A 180 -6.30 19.28 14.33
C ASP A 180 -5.95 18.11 13.42
N LEU A 181 -6.72 17.02 13.55
CA LEU A 181 -6.48 15.77 12.82
C LEU A 181 -6.48 15.95 11.30
N LYS A 182 -7.34 16.83 10.77
CA LYS A 182 -7.46 17.07 9.34
C LYS A 182 -6.23 17.79 8.81
N GLU A 183 -5.76 18.82 9.52
CA GLU A 183 -4.56 19.56 9.18
C GLU A 183 -3.30 18.69 9.33
N GLY A 184 -3.20 17.93 10.42
CA GLY A 184 -2.13 16.99 10.65
C GLY A 184 -2.05 15.90 9.57
N ALA A 185 -3.19 15.32 9.18
CA ALA A 185 -3.24 14.34 8.11
C ALA A 185 -2.87 14.93 6.74
N GLN A 186 -3.22 16.18 6.46
CA GLN A 186 -2.79 16.85 5.23
C GLN A 186 -1.27 17.09 5.23
N THR A 187 -0.73 17.63 6.32
CA THR A 187 0.72 17.86 6.47
C THR A 187 1.52 16.57 6.34
N ALA A 188 1.07 15.50 7.00
CA ALA A 188 1.69 14.18 6.88
C ALA A 188 1.62 13.63 5.44
N THR A 189 0.51 13.90 4.73
CA THR A 189 0.36 13.51 3.32
C THR A 189 1.33 14.25 2.42
N ASP A 190 1.53 15.53 2.64
CA ASP A 190 2.47 16.35 1.85
C ASP A 190 3.92 15.87 2.07
N ARG A 191 4.31 15.58 3.32
CA ARG A 191 5.60 14.94 3.64
C ARG A 191 5.75 13.58 2.95
N LEU A 192 4.72 12.75 3.02
CA LEU A 192 4.67 11.43 2.39
C LEU A 192 4.87 11.51 0.87
N MET A 193 4.14 12.40 0.20
CA MET A 193 4.24 12.56 -1.26
C MET A 193 5.60 13.09 -1.70
N ALA A 194 6.22 13.97 -0.91
CA ALA A 194 7.58 14.43 -1.15
C ALA A 194 8.59 13.29 -1.10
N GLU A 195 8.45 12.35 -0.15
CA GLU A 195 9.31 11.16 -0.07
C GLU A 195 9.06 10.14 -1.20
N ILE A 196 7.81 9.92 -1.61
CA ILE A 196 7.48 9.01 -2.72
C ILE A 196 8.03 9.52 -4.06
N ALA A 197 8.18 10.85 -4.22
CA ALA A 197 8.67 11.49 -5.44
C ALA A 197 10.21 11.43 -5.61
N ARG A 198 10.96 11.16 -4.53
CA ARG A 198 12.44 10.99 -4.55
C ARG A 198 12.87 9.68 -5.19
#